data_ed4d282d979011897b417859247cf14e
#
_entry.id   ed4d282d979011897b417859247cf14e
#
_cell.length_a   1.000
_cell.length_b   1.000
_cell.length_c   1.000
_cell.angle_alpha   90.00
_cell.angle_beta   90.00
_cell.angle_gamma   90.00
#
_symmetry.space_group_name_H-M   'P 1'
#
loop_
_entity.id
_entity.type
_entity.pdbx_description
1 polymer ?
#
loop_
_entity_poly.entity_id
_entity_poly.type
_entity_poly.pdbx_seq_one_letter_code
_entity_poly.pdbx_strand_id
1 'polypeptide(L)'
;KADYALTGNFSTIAYKEAKKYGEVRCAYDGSSLQFSHIPSQDELCLHSDASYFHYCANNTIYGTEWNYIPETNGVVLVSDMSSDITSRVVDISKYGLIYAGAQKNMAPAGVTIVIIQKDLVMKPLDCTPLMLDYQTMIQKDSMYNTPPCWCIYMLGLTMDWLENKGGVEAM
;
A
#
# COMPACT_ATOMS: atom_id res chain seq x y z
N LYS A 1 0.96 -16.42 -6.91
CA LYS A 1 2.23 -16.26 -6.18
C LYS A 1 2.49 -14.78 -5.94
N ALA A 2 3.15 -14.40 -4.85
CA ALA A 2 3.51 -13.01 -4.59
C ALA A 2 4.87 -12.90 -3.91
N ASP A 3 5.57 -11.79 -4.17
CA ASP A 3 6.87 -11.48 -3.56
C ASP A 3 6.71 -10.33 -2.56
N TYR A 4 7.40 -10.39 -1.43
CA TYR A 4 7.32 -9.41 -0.35
C TYR A 4 8.70 -8.97 0.10
N ALA A 5 8.90 -7.65 0.29
CA ALA A 5 10.05 -7.12 1.01
C ALA A 5 9.69 -6.93 2.49
N LEU A 6 10.45 -7.58 3.37
CA LEU A 6 10.27 -7.49 4.82
C LEU A 6 11.26 -6.45 5.36
N THR A 7 10.83 -5.20 5.42
CA THR A 7 11.64 -4.06 5.88
C THR A 7 11.19 -3.51 7.23
N GLY A 8 10.20 -4.16 7.87
CA GLY A 8 9.71 -3.74 9.17
C GLY A 8 8.57 -4.61 9.68
N ASN A 9 7.96 -4.17 10.77
CA ASN A 9 6.90 -4.93 11.44
C ASN A 9 5.66 -5.12 10.54
N PHE A 10 5.18 -4.05 9.89
CA PHE A 10 3.94 -4.12 9.10
C PHE A 10 4.11 -4.94 7.83
N SER A 11 5.24 -4.83 7.13
CA SER A 11 5.54 -5.70 5.99
C SER A 11 5.64 -7.17 6.38
N THR A 12 6.18 -7.47 7.57
CA THR A 12 6.24 -8.84 8.11
C THR A 12 4.85 -9.37 8.45
N ILE A 13 3.97 -8.55 9.01
CA ILE A 13 2.57 -8.93 9.27
C ILE A 13 1.84 -9.18 7.94
N ALA A 14 1.95 -8.27 6.98
CA ALA A 14 1.33 -8.43 5.66
C ALA A 14 1.78 -9.73 4.97
N TYR A 15 3.07 -10.04 5.00
CA TYR A 15 3.62 -11.29 4.47
C TYR A 15 3.02 -12.54 5.15
N LYS A 16 2.92 -12.52 6.49
CA LYS A 16 2.32 -13.64 7.23
C LYS A 16 0.85 -13.84 6.90
N GLU A 17 0.11 -12.75 6.77
CA GLU A 17 -1.32 -12.81 6.41
C GLU A 17 -1.52 -13.29 4.97
N ALA A 18 -0.72 -12.82 4.03
CA ALA A 18 -0.81 -13.22 2.62
C ALA A 18 -0.60 -14.74 2.42
N LYS A 19 0.20 -15.39 3.26
CA LYS A 19 0.41 -16.86 3.23
C LYS A 19 -0.86 -17.67 3.45
N LYS A 20 -1.91 -17.08 4.01
CA LYS A 20 -3.21 -17.74 4.19
C LYS A 20 -3.97 -17.88 2.86
N TYR A 21 -3.63 -17.08 1.85
CA TYR A 21 -4.34 -16.98 0.59
C TYR A 21 -3.58 -17.56 -0.61
N GLY A 22 -2.27 -17.79 -0.47
CA GLY A 22 -1.48 -18.30 -1.57
C GLY A 22 -0.01 -18.51 -1.27
N GLU A 23 0.74 -18.85 -2.31
CA GLU A 23 2.19 -18.97 -2.23
C GLU A 23 2.83 -17.59 -2.18
N VAL A 24 3.59 -17.33 -1.11
CA VAL A 24 4.24 -16.04 -0.87
C VAL A 24 5.72 -16.27 -0.60
N ARG A 25 6.55 -15.53 -1.33
CA ARG A 25 8.02 -15.57 -1.24
C ARG A 25 8.56 -14.30 -0.60
N CYS A 26 9.67 -14.45 0.10
CA CYS A 26 10.40 -13.33 0.68
C CYS A 26 11.42 -12.85 -0.35
N ALA A 27 11.22 -11.66 -0.89
CA ALA A 27 12.15 -11.03 -1.83
C ALA A 27 13.32 -10.33 -1.13
N TYR A 28 13.13 -9.93 0.11
CA TYR A 28 14.16 -9.37 0.99
C TYR A 28 13.72 -9.52 2.44
N ASP A 29 14.66 -9.87 3.31
CA ASP A 29 14.43 -9.95 4.77
C ASP A 29 15.47 -9.11 5.54
N GLY A 30 15.06 -7.95 6.02
CA GLY A 30 15.86 -7.03 6.82
C GLY A 30 15.95 -7.38 8.30
N SER A 31 15.40 -8.50 8.76
CA SER A 31 15.32 -8.84 10.18
C SER A 31 16.70 -9.02 10.83
N SER A 32 17.67 -9.56 10.10
CA SER A 32 19.06 -9.71 10.59
C SER A 32 19.74 -8.38 10.86
N LEU A 33 19.34 -7.32 10.18
CA LEU A 33 19.80 -5.94 10.36
C LEU A 33 18.84 -5.12 11.26
N GLN A 34 17.96 -5.78 11.99
CA GLN A 34 16.95 -5.12 12.84
C GLN A 34 16.13 -4.08 12.08
N PHE A 35 15.89 -4.30 10.78
CA PHE A 35 15.15 -3.40 9.88
C PHE A 35 15.72 -1.97 9.79
N SER A 36 17.00 -1.79 10.06
CA SER A 36 17.69 -0.49 9.99
C SER A 36 18.12 -0.09 8.58
N HIS A 37 17.87 -0.95 7.60
CA HIS A 37 18.29 -0.78 6.21
C HIS A 37 17.13 -0.98 5.24
N ILE A 38 17.06 -0.13 4.22
CA ILE A 38 16.21 -0.33 3.04
C ILE A 38 17.09 -0.96 1.95
N PRO A 39 16.67 -2.10 1.35
CA PRO A 39 17.50 -2.75 0.34
C PRO A 39 17.69 -1.85 -0.90
N SER A 40 18.84 -1.98 -1.53
CA SER A 40 19.04 -1.52 -2.90
C SER A 40 18.30 -2.43 -3.89
N GLN A 41 18.13 -1.99 -5.15
CA GLN A 41 17.40 -2.77 -6.15
C GLN A 41 18.01 -4.16 -6.40
N ASP A 42 19.31 -4.27 -6.37
CA ASP A 42 20.06 -5.52 -6.61
C ASP A 42 20.00 -6.51 -5.44
N GLU A 43 19.60 -6.06 -4.25
CA GLU A 43 19.34 -6.93 -3.10
C GLU A 43 17.94 -7.58 -3.14
N LEU A 44 17.06 -7.13 -4.07
CA LEU A 44 15.72 -7.68 -4.21
C LEU A 44 15.72 -8.95 -5.06
N CYS A 45 15.31 -10.06 -4.47
CA CYS A 45 15.12 -11.33 -5.19
C CYS A 45 13.70 -11.43 -5.74
N LEU A 46 13.42 -10.74 -6.86
CA LEU A 46 12.11 -10.71 -7.50
C LEU A 46 11.96 -11.86 -8.50
N HIS A 47 10.74 -12.39 -8.62
CA HIS A 47 10.43 -13.49 -9.53
C HIS A 47 9.42 -13.04 -10.58
N SER A 48 9.71 -13.30 -11.84
CA SER A 48 8.88 -12.92 -12.99
C SER A 48 7.51 -13.62 -13.04
N ASP A 49 7.33 -14.72 -12.30
CA ASP A 49 6.07 -15.45 -12.18
C ASP A 49 5.22 -15.02 -10.98
N ALA A 50 5.64 -13.96 -10.28
CA ALA A 50 4.84 -13.35 -9.22
C ALA A 50 3.66 -12.57 -9.81
N SER A 51 2.50 -12.67 -9.17
CA SER A 51 1.34 -11.84 -9.52
C SER A 51 1.53 -10.39 -9.10
N TYR A 52 2.28 -10.16 -8.02
CA TYR A 52 2.66 -8.83 -7.54
C TYR A 52 3.87 -8.89 -6.62
N PHE A 53 4.55 -7.75 -6.50
CA PHE A 53 5.55 -7.47 -5.48
C PHE A 53 5.00 -6.44 -4.49
N HIS A 54 5.07 -6.76 -3.20
CA HIS A 54 4.56 -5.91 -2.12
C HIS A 54 5.70 -5.36 -1.25
N TYR A 55 5.60 -4.07 -0.90
CA TYR A 55 6.47 -3.43 0.09
C TYR A 55 5.71 -2.36 0.90
N CYS A 56 6.23 -2.03 2.09
CA CYS A 56 5.81 -0.86 2.86
C CYS A 56 6.74 0.30 2.53
N ALA A 57 6.22 1.39 1.97
CA ALA A 57 7.03 2.52 1.53
C ALA A 57 7.75 3.22 2.69
N ASN A 58 7.12 3.28 3.87
CA ASN A 58 7.72 3.80 5.09
C ASN A 58 7.48 2.85 6.28
N ASN A 59 8.53 2.56 7.03
CA ASN A 59 8.52 1.68 8.20
C ASN A 59 8.42 2.50 9.48
N THR A 60 7.22 2.83 9.89
CA THR A 60 6.91 3.77 10.98
C THR A 60 7.65 3.47 12.29
N ILE A 61 7.78 2.19 12.67
CA ILE A 61 8.37 1.78 13.95
C ILE A 61 9.90 1.90 13.90
N TYR A 62 10.51 1.55 12.76
CA TYR A 62 11.96 1.48 12.60
C TYR A 62 12.56 2.76 12.01
N GLY A 63 11.73 3.67 11.50
CA GLY A 63 12.18 4.96 10.97
C GLY A 63 12.94 4.86 9.66
N THR A 64 12.68 3.84 8.86
CA THR A 64 13.30 3.66 7.54
C THR A 64 12.27 3.85 6.44
N GLU A 65 12.63 4.53 5.37
CA GLU A 65 11.77 4.87 4.24
C GLU A 65 12.45 4.56 2.92
N TRP A 66 11.69 4.02 1.96
CA TRP A 66 12.17 3.79 0.61
C TRP A 66 12.32 5.13 -0.12
N ASN A 67 13.53 5.42 -0.58
CA ASN A 67 13.86 6.63 -1.33
C ASN A 67 13.78 6.45 -2.86
N TYR A 68 13.36 5.29 -3.32
CA TYR A 68 13.17 4.93 -4.72
C TYR A 68 11.93 4.04 -4.89
N ILE A 69 11.42 3.97 -6.12
CA ILE A 69 10.34 3.04 -6.50
C ILE A 69 11.00 1.80 -7.08
N PRO A 70 10.77 0.60 -6.50
CA PRO A 70 11.36 -0.64 -7.00
C PRO A 70 10.97 -0.95 -8.44
N GLU A 71 11.94 -1.34 -9.25
CA GLU A 71 11.70 -1.88 -10.59
C GLU A 71 11.31 -3.35 -10.50
N THR A 72 10.19 -3.72 -11.11
CA THR A 72 9.60 -5.06 -10.97
C THR A 72 9.61 -5.86 -12.26
N ASN A 73 10.18 -5.31 -13.37
CA ASN A 73 10.24 -5.96 -14.68
C ASN A 73 8.88 -6.48 -15.18
N GLY A 74 7.82 -5.67 -14.97
CA GLY A 74 6.46 -5.97 -15.43
C GLY A 74 5.59 -6.72 -14.41
N VAL A 75 6.13 -7.11 -13.25
CA VAL A 75 5.31 -7.61 -12.13
C VAL A 75 4.58 -6.43 -11.49
N VAL A 76 3.31 -6.61 -11.14
CA VAL A 76 2.49 -5.58 -10.50
C VAL A 76 3.11 -5.09 -9.20
N LEU A 77 3.30 -3.79 -9.04
CA LEU A 77 3.83 -3.20 -7.81
C LEU A 77 2.68 -2.84 -6.87
N VAL A 78 2.75 -3.30 -5.63
CA VAL A 78 1.79 -3.03 -4.56
C VAL A 78 2.50 -2.36 -3.39
N SER A 79 1.97 -1.24 -2.91
CA SER A 79 2.59 -0.50 -1.81
C SER A 79 1.61 -0.18 -0.68
N ASP A 80 2.06 -0.43 0.55
CA ASP A 80 1.49 0.17 1.75
C ASP A 80 2.14 1.55 1.96
N MET A 81 1.35 2.60 1.78
CA MET A 81 1.77 3.99 2.01
C MET A 81 1.07 4.61 3.22
N SER A 82 0.62 3.81 4.19
CA SER A 82 -0.16 4.31 5.33
C SER A 82 0.53 5.41 6.13
N SER A 83 1.85 5.47 6.13
CA SER A 83 2.58 6.46 6.94
C SER A 83 3.29 7.55 6.13
N ASP A 84 3.34 7.43 4.81
CA ASP A 84 4.03 8.41 3.95
C ASP A 84 3.18 8.95 2.79
N ILE A 85 1.95 8.46 2.61
CA ILE A 85 1.04 9.03 1.60
C ILE A 85 0.85 10.53 1.83
N THR A 86 0.87 11.32 0.77
CA THR A 86 0.81 12.80 0.81
C THR A 86 2.00 13.49 1.50
N SER A 87 3.07 12.78 1.83
CA SER A 87 4.30 13.38 2.36
C SER A 87 5.26 13.83 1.26
N ARG A 88 5.15 13.23 0.09
CA ARG A 88 5.95 13.52 -1.11
C ARG A 88 5.17 13.27 -2.38
N VAL A 89 5.63 13.84 -3.49
CA VAL A 89 5.07 13.54 -4.82
C VAL A 89 5.42 12.11 -5.21
N VAL A 90 4.41 11.36 -5.62
CA VAL A 90 4.53 9.96 -6.04
C VAL A 90 3.96 9.80 -7.45
N ASP A 91 4.72 9.18 -8.34
CA ASP A 91 4.21 8.77 -9.66
C ASP A 91 3.34 7.52 -9.51
N ILE A 92 2.03 7.72 -9.34
CA ILE A 92 1.06 6.64 -9.13
C ILE A 92 0.97 5.69 -10.33
N SER A 93 1.38 6.10 -11.52
CA SER A 93 1.33 5.28 -12.73
C SER A 93 2.24 4.03 -12.67
N LYS A 94 3.25 4.06 -11.80
CA LYS A 94 4.16 2.95 -11.57
C LYS A 94 3.60 1.84 -10.68
N TYR A 95 2.45 2.09 -10.05
CA TYR A 95 1.84 1.14 -9.12
C TYR A 95 0.60 0.49 -9.72
N GLY A 96 0.44 -0.80 -9.49
CA GLY A 96 -0.84 -1.46 -9.74
C GLY A 96 -1.83 -1.21 -8.61
N LEU A 97 -1.34 -1.16 -7.37
CA LEU A 97 -2.15 -0.85 -6.20
C LEU A 97 -1.34 -0.12 -5.14
N ILE A 98 -1.92 0.96 -4.62
CA ILE A 98 -1.49 1.63 -3.38
C ILE A 98 -2.61 1.54 -2.39
N TYR A 99 -2.32 1.22 -1.14
CA TYR A 99 -3.27 1.37 -0.04
C TYR A 99 -2.67 2.14 1.12
N ALA A 100 -3.51 2.87 1.84
CA ALA A 100 -3.09 3.70 2.94
C ALA A 100 -4.20 3.88 3.98
N GLY A 101 -3.92 3.51 5.22
CA GLY A 101 -4.77 3.89 6.34
C GLY A 101 -4.64 5.39 6.60
N ALA A 102 -5.78 6.08 6.72
CA ALA A 102 -5.79 7.55 6.81
C ALA A 102 -5.22 8.10 8.13
N GLN A 103 -5.20 7.29 9.19
CA GLN A 103 -4.96 7.71 10.57
C GLN A 103 -3.59 8.31 10.90
N LYS A 104 -2.66 8.30 9.95
CA LYS A 104 -1.32 8.87 10.17
C LYS A 104 -1.18 10.24 9.54
N ASN A 105 -1.34 10.36 8.22
CA ASN A 105 -1.02 11.60 7.51
C ASN A 105 -2.22 12.26 6.80
N MET A 106 -3.42 11.68 6.84
CA MET A 106 -4.56 12.21 6.08
C MET A 106 -5.78 12.59 6.93
N ALA A 107 -6.15 11.77 7.93
CA ALA A 107 -7.42 11.92 8.65
C ALA A 107 -7.42 11.15 9.99
N PRO A 108 -8.48 11.23 10.80
CA PRO A 108 -8.70 10.29 11.91
C PRO A 108 -8.82 8.84 11.43
N ALA A 109 -8.58 7.89 12.35
CA ALA A 109 -8.75 6.47 12.06
C ALA A 109 -10.19 6.14 11.61
N GLY A 110 -10.31 5.22 10.65
CA GLY A 110 -11.61 4.72 10.16
C GLY A 110 -11.74 4.67 8.64
N VAL A 111 -10.80 5.24 7.89
CA VAL A 111 -10.76 5.20 6.43
C VAL A 111 -9.47 4.55 5.95
N THR A 112 -9.57 3.72 4.94
CA THR A 112 -8.43 3.24 4.14
C THR A 112 -8.64 3.68 2.70
N ILE A 113 -7.65 4.38 2.15
CA ILE A 113 -7.63 4.75 0.74
C ILE A 113 -7.03 3.60 -0.05
N VAL A 114 -7.63 3.25 -1.18
CA VAL A 114 -7.09 2.30 -2.15
C VAL A 114 -7.08 2.96 -3.52
N ILE A 115 -5.92 3.02 -4.13
CA ILE A 115 -5.72 3.46 -5.52
C ILE A 115 -5.29 2.21 -6.30
N ILE A 116 -6.12 1.78 -7.25
CA ILE A 116 -5.90 0.55 -7.99
C ILE A 116 -6.08 0.78 -9.49
N GLN A 117 -5.24 0.16 -10.32
CA GLN A 117 -5.43 0.13 -11.76
C GLN A 117 -6.72 -0.66 -12.10
N LYS A 118 -7.53 -0.13 -13.00
CA LYS A 118 -8.86 -0.70 -13.30
C LYS A 118 -8.81 -2.13 -13.83
N ASP A 119 -7.82 -2.44 -14.62
CA ASP A 119 -7.60 -3.75 -15.23
C ASP A 119 -7.15 -4.83 -14.23
N LEU A 120 -6.69 -4.43 -13.05
CA LEU A 120 -6.37 -5.34 -11.95
C LEU A 120 -7.59 -5.73 -11.11
N VAL A 121 -8.74 -5.07 -11.30
CA VAL A 121 -9.97 -5.40 -10.59
C VAL A 121 -10.64 -6.60 -11.25
N MET A 122 -10.18 -7.78 -10.90
CA MET A 122 -10.65 -9.05 -11.41
C MET A 122 -11.70 -9.69 -10.49
N LYS A 123 -12.26 -10.83 -10.93
CA LYS A 123 -13.15 -11.64 -10.09
C LYS A 123 -12.40 -12.02 -8.79
N PRO A 124 -13.01 -11.79 -7.61
CA PRO A 124 -12.39 -12.16 -6.34
C PRO A 124 -12.23 -13.68 -6.22
N LEU A 125 -11.32 -14.12 -5.34
CA LEU A 125 -11.22 -15.52 -4.97
C LEU A 125 -12.51 -15.97 -4.23
N ASP A 126 -12.88 -17.23 -4.33
CA ASP A 126 -14.07 -17.75 -3.66
C ASP A 126 -14.04 -17.59 -2.12
N CYS A 127 -12.84 -17.48 -1.55
CA CYS A 127 -12.64 -17.22 -0.12
C CYS A 127 -12.57 -15.73 0.24
N THR A 128 -12.65 -14.82 -0.74
CA THR A 128 -12.54 -13.37 -0.46
C THR A 128 -13.77 -12.88 0.30
N PRO A 129 -13.63 -12.31 1.50
CA PRO A 129 -14.74 -11.69 2.20
C PRO A 129 -15.33 -10.54 1.37
N LEU A 130 -16.66 -10.41 1.37
CA LEU A 130 -17.38 -9.41 0.57
C LEU A 130 -16.85 -7.99 0.75
N MET A 131 -16.46 -7.62 1.98
CA MET A 131 -15.93 -6.29 2.29
C MET A 131 -14.51 -6.05 1.77
N LEU A 132 -13.81 -7.09 1.29
CA LEU A 132 -12.48 -7.01 0.67
C LEU A 132 -12.55 -7.22 -0.85
N ASP A 133 -13.75 -7.35 -1.42
CA ASP A 133 -13.97 -7.42 -2.85
C ASP A 133 -14.01 -6.01 -3.47
N TYR A 134 -12.98 -5.68 -4.23
CA TYR A 134 -12.88 -4.39 -4.90
C TYR A 134 -13.99 -4.15 -5.93
N GLN A 135 -14.52 -5.19 -6.58
CA GLN A 135 -15.64 -5.04 -7.50
C GLN A 135 -16.90 -4.53 -6.76
N THR A 136 -17.16 -5.09 -5.58
CA THR A 136 -18.27 -4.64 -4.73
C THR A 136 -18.08 -3.19 -4.29
N MET A 137 -16.87 -2.80 -3.90
CA MET A 137 -16.58 -1.42 -3.50
C MET A 137 -16.77 -0.44 -4.66
N ILE A 138 -16.30 -0.77 -5.86
CA ILE A 138 -16.46 0.07 -7.07
C ILE A 138 -17.92 0.21 -7.45
N GLN A 139 -18.70 -0.88 -7.46
CA GLN A 139 -20.12 -0.87 -7.83
C GLN A 139 -20.99 -0.06 -6.85
N LYS A 140 -20.51 0.16 -5.64
CA LYS A 140 -21.22 0.87 -4.57
C LYS A 140 -20.57 2.20 -4.19
N ASP A 141 -19.70 2.74 -5.04
CA ASP A 141 -18.99 4.00 -4.79
C ASP A 141 -18.33 4.04 -3.40
N SER A 142 -17.73 2.91 -2.99
CA SER A 142 -17.12 2.69 -1.66
C SER A 142 -18.09 2.75 -0.48
N MET A 143 -19.41 2.76 -0.73
CA MET A 143 -20.46 2.88 0.28
C MET A 143 -21.35 1.62 0.38
N TYR A 144 -20.73 0.44 0.28
CA TYR A 144 -21.46 -0.82 0.47
C TYR A 144 -22.06 -0.93 1.88
N ASN A 145 -21.32 -0.53 2.89
CA ASN A 145 -21.80 -0.37 4.27
C ASN A 145 -21.93 1.11 4.63
N THR A 146 -22.52 1.41 5.77
CA THR A 146 -22.57 2.78 6.31
C THR A 146 -21.14 3.33 6.45
N PRO A 147 -20.79 4.41 5.74
CA PRO A 147 -19.43 4.92 5.74
C PRO A 147 -19.11 5.67 7.04
N PRO A 148 -17.83 5.77 7.45
CA PRO A 148 -17.39 6.58 8.59
C PRO A 148 -17.39 8.07 8.22
N CYS A 149 -18.59 8.68 8.16
CA CYS A 149 -18.81 10.03 7.62
C CYS A 149 -17.87 11.08 8.21
N TRP A 150 -17.64 11.05 9.52
CA TRP A 150 -16.72 12.00 10.17
C TRP A 150 -15.29 11.89 9.63
N CYS A 151 -14.77 10.67 9.48
CA CYS A 151 -13.40 10.46 9.00
C CYS A 151 -13.25 10.88 7.54
N ILE A 152 -14.27 10.61 6.71
CA ILE A 152 -14.30 11.04 5.30
C ILE A 152 -14.36 12.56 5.20
N TYR A 153 -15.19 13.20 6.02
CA TYR A 153 -15.29 14.66 6.08
C TYR A 153 -13.96 15.30 6.46
N MET A 154 -13.30 14.79 7.51
CA MET A 154 -11.99 15.28 7.94
C MET A 154 -10.90 15.04 6.88
N LEU A 155 -10.96 13.90 6.17
CA LEU A 155 -10.08 13.63 5.04
C LEU A 155 -10.24 14.71 3.94
N GLY A 156 -11.49 15.04 3.56
CA GLY A 156 -11.77 16.11 2.60
C GLY A 156 -11.17 17.44 3.03
N LEU A 157 -11.41 17.86 4.29
CA LEU A 157 -10.84 19.11 4.82
C LEU A 157 -9.30 19.12 4.80
N THR A 158 -8.66 17.99 5.07
CA THR A 158 -7.20 17.88 5.01
C THR A 158 -6.69 18.03 3.59
N MET A 159 -7.37 17.41 2.62
CA MET A 159 -7.01 17.52 1.20
C MET A 159 -7.21 18.96 0.69
N ASP A 160 -8.33 19.59 1.01
CA ASP A 160 -8.58 21.00 0.69
C ASP A 160 -7.52 21.92 1.29
N TRP A 161 -7.14 21.68 2.55
CA TRP A 161 -6.07 22.43 3.20
C TRP A 161 -4.72 22.25 2.50
N LEU A 162 -4.37 21.01 2.15
CA LEU A 162 -3.13 20.69 1.45
C LEU A 162 -3.09 21.35 0.07
N GLU A 163 -4.18 21.29 -0.69
CA GLU A 163 -4.30 21.94 -1.99
C GLU A 163 -4.16 23.46 -1.89
N ASN A 164 -4.84 24.08 -0.91
CA ASN A 164 -4.74 25.53 -0.66
C ASN A 164 -3.34 25.98 -0.21
N LYS A 165 -2.49 25.06 0.28
CA LYS A 165 -1.09 25.33 0.61
C LYS A 165 -0.15 25.18 -0.59
N GLY A 166 -0.65 24.81 -1.75
CA GLY A 166 0.14 24.60 -2.98
C GLY A 166 0.49 23.15 -3.24
N GLY A 167 -0.22 22.22 -2.56
CA GLY A 167 -0.04 20.78 -2.72
C GLY A 167 1.14 20.20 -1.95
N VAL A 168 1.42 18.93 -2.22
CA VAL A 168 2.50 18.17 -1.56
C VAL A 168 3.88 18.78 -1.87
N GLU A 169 4.07 19.33 -3.08
CA GLU A 169 5.34 19.96 -3.47
C GLU A 169 5.68 21.18 -2.62
N ALA A 170 4.68 21.92 -2.15
CA ALA A 170 4.88 23.12 -1.34
C ALA A 170 5.09 22.79 0.16
N MET A 171 4.68 21.59 0.58
CA MET A 171 4.78 21.14 1.98
C MET A 171 6.14 20.52 2.26
#